data_dfe262cec066a457d282ceba5164cceb
#
_entry.id   dfe262cec066a457d282ceba5164cceb
#
_cell.length_a   1.000
_cell.length_b   1.000
_cell.length_c   1.000
_cell.angle_alpha   90.00
_cell.angle_beta   90.00
_cell.angle_gamma   90.00
#
_symmetry.space_group_name_H-M   'P 1'
#
loop_
_entity.id
_entity.type
_entity.pdbx_description
1 polymer ?
#
loop_
_entity_poly.entity_id
_entity_poly.type
_entity_poly.pdbx_seq_one_letter_code
_entity_poly.pdbx_strand_id
1 'polypeptide(L)'
;MHCRARRNRTICMIGASPSVALTNAAAHLTINAHVREEVHLSALTSTLTQTAFDGLQLHARGKVRDLYAVGDDLLFVATDRISAFDHVLATGIPDKGKVLTQMSLFWFDYLRTVVPNHLITADVTRYPAPLNRYAEDLRGRSMLVKRAQMFPVECVVRGYLSGSGWKDYQQTGAVCGIALPAGLRESDRLPEPLFTPAAKIVDGGHDENISFDAVVERIGAAHAEELRSLTLELYQRATAHAESKGLILADTKFEFGLIDGQIVLADEVLTPDSSRYWPQSGYNPGGPQPSFDKQFVRDYLESIRWNKQAPAPSLPQDVVQRTREKYIEAFRLLTDRDGLE
;
A
#
# COMPACT_ATOMS: atom_id res chain seq x y z
N MET A 1 79.25 43.79 1.04
CA MET A 1 80.49 43.12 0.58
C MET A 1 80.14 41.88 -0.19
N HIS A 2 80.56 41.85 -1.45
CA HIS A 2 80.88 40.74 -2.37
C HIS A 2 79.78 39.64 -2.54
N CYS A 3 79.22 39.45 -3.64
CA CYS A 3 79.60 39.40 -5.10
C CYS A 3 79.54 37.97 -5.67
N ARG A 4 78.81 37.82 -6.80
CA ARG A 4 79.05 36.84 -7.91
C ARG A 4 78.47 35.39 -7.63
N ALA A 5 77.97 34.71 -8.68
CA ALA A 5 77.61 34.90 -10.10
C ALA A 5 76.99 33.61 -10.66
N ARG A 6 76.07 33.79 -11.54
CA ARG A 6 75.69 32.99 -12.74
C ARG A 6 76.12 31.52 -12.86
N ARG A 7 75.18 30.65 -13.25
CA ARG A 7 75.20 29.95 -14.56
C ARG A 7 73.89 29.31 -14.95
N ASN A 8 73.44 29.67 -16.15
CA ASN A 8 72.35 29.02 -16.90
C ASN A 8 72.60 27.53 -17.14
N ARG A 9 71.57 26.69 -17.09
CA ARG A 9 71.42 25.52 -17.96
C ARG A 9 69.96 25.41 -18.43
N THR A 10 69.72 25.62 -19.69
CA THR A 10 68.59 25.29 -20.49
C THR A 10 68.42 23.76 -20.53
N ILE A 11 67.29 23.24 -20.16
CA ILE A 11 66.87 21.87 -20.47
C ILE A 11 65.55 21.92 -21.21
N CYS A 12 65.55 21.35 -22.41
CA CYS A 12 64.41 21.19 -23.34
C CYS A 12 63.19 20.56 -22.65
N MET A 13 62.07 21.21 -22.79
CA MET A 13 60.77 20.61 -22.51
C MET A 13 60.32 19.83 -23.76
N ILE A 14 60.15 18.52 -23.60
CA ILE A 14 59.44 17.68 -24.55
C ILE A 14 57.95 17.73 -24.13
N GLY A 15 57.13 18.31 -25.00
CA GLY A 15 55.71 18.44 -24.79
C GLY A 15 55.01 17.07 -24.78
N ALA A 16 54.31 16.77 -23.69
CA ALA A 16 53.30 15.72 -23.65
C ALA A 16 51.92 16.39 -23.76
N SER A 17 51.19 16.01 -24.77
CA SER A 17 49.88 16.55 -25.12
C SER A 17 48.82 16.13 -24.08
N PRO A 18 47.94 17.01 -23.60
CA PRO A 18 46.93 16.69 -22.54
C PRO A 18 45.67 15.96 -23.03
N SER A 19 45.62 15.50 -24.30
CA SER A 19 44.36 15.05 -24.88
C SER A 19 43.98 13.59 -24.64
N VAL A 20 44.88 12.74 -24.10
CA VAL A 20 44.56 11.31 -23.89
C VAL A 20 43.99 10.99 -22.47
N ALA A 21 44.26 11.86 -21.48
CA ALA A 21 43.76 11.62 -20.10
C ALA A 21 42.30 12.01 -19.90
N LEU A 22 41.76 12.95 -20.69
CA LEU A 22 40.35 13.40 -20.59
C LEU A 22 39.36 12.43 -21.23
N THR A 23 39.74 11.67 -22.25
CA THR A 23 38.88 10.69 -22.92
C THR A 23 38.64 9.44 -22.10
N ASN A 24 39.59 8.98 -21.30
CA ASN A 24 39.43 7.82 -20.46
C ASN A 24 38.57 8.09 -19.19
N ALA A 25 38.65 9.29 -18.63
CA ALA A 25 37.83 9.65 -17.46
C ALA A 25 36.34 9.82 -17.84
N ALA A 26 36.05 10.39 -19.00
CA ALA A 26 34.70 10.52 -19.52
C ALA A 26 34.09 9.17 -19.90
N ALA A 27 34.87 8.28 -20.51
CA ALA A 27 34.42 6.93 -20.85
C ALA A 27 34.13 6.07 -19.57
N HIS A 28 34.95 6.17 -18.53
CA HIS A 28 34.70 5.48 -17.27
C HIS A 28 33.51 6.04 -16.47
N LEU A 29 33.24 7.36 -16.55
CA LEU A 29 32.06 7.97 -15.95
C LEU A 29 30.78 7.58 -16.68
N THR A 30 30.81 7.50 -18.02
CA THR A 30 29.65 7.10 -18.82
C THR A 30 29.33 5.62 -18.67
N ILE A 31 30.36 4.75 -18.60
CA ILE A 31 30.17 3.31 -18.36
C ILE A 31 29.62 3.07 -16.95
N ASN A 32 30.11 3.75 -15.91
CA ASN A 32 29.60 3.62 -14.56
C ASN A 32 28.17 4.18 -14.40
N ALA A 33 27.80 5.21 -15.14
CA ALA A 33 26.44 5.73 -15.17
C ALA A 33 25.48 4.73 -15.86
N HIS A 34 25.86 4.18 -17.02
CA HIS A 34 25.07 3.17 -17.73
C HIS A 34 24.94 1.86 -16.94
N VAL A 35 25.99 1.37 -16.33
CA VAL A 35 25.95 0.16 -15.48
C VAL A 35 25.11 0.40 -14.23
N ARG A 36 25.14 1.61 -13.63
CA ARG A 36 24.25 1.96 -12.51
C ARG A 36 22.79 2.08 -12.95
N GLU A 37 22.54 2.60 -14.14
CA GLU A 37 21.20 2.73 -14.71
C GLU A 37 20.64 1.36 -15.12
N GLU A 38 21.44 0.48 -15.74
CA GLU A 38 21.03 -0.90 -16.06
C GLU A 38 20.83 -1.77 -14.82
N VAL A 39 21.65 -1.64 -13.78
CA VAL A 39 21.48 -2.31 -12.49
C VAL A 39 20.24 -1.77 -11.77
N HIS A 40 19.98 -0.47 -11.86
CA HIS A 40 18.75 0.12 -11.30
C HIS A 40 17.50 -0.29 -12.09
N LEU A 41 17.61 -0.37 -13.42
CA LEU A 41 16.53 -0.85 -14.30
C LEU A 41 16.24 -2.33 -14.12
N SER A 42 17.27 -3.18 -13.92
CA SER A 42 17.09 -4.61 -13.67
C SER A 42 16.48 -4.91 -12.29
N ALA A 43 16.78 -4.08 -11.28
CA ALA A 43 16.14 -4.15 -9.97
C ALA A 43 14.66 -3.73 -10.01
N LEU A 44 14.24 -2.92 -10.99
CA LEU A 44 12.84 -2.51 -11.21
C LEU A 44 12.00 -3.57 -11.96
N THR A 45 12.61 -4.60 -12.51
CA THR A 45 11.91 -5.61 -13.34
C THR A 45 11.48 -6.86 -12.59
N SER A 46 11.92 -7.07 -11.36
CA SER A 46 11.55 -8.26 -10.58
C SER A 46 10.32 -7.97 -9.71
N THR A 47 9.13 -8.21 -10.25
CA THR A 47 7.88 -8.17 -9.49
C THR A 47 7.40 -9.57 -9.13
N LEU A 48 7.03 -9.80 -7.87
CA LEU A 48 6.39 -11.04 -7.44
C LEU A 48 4.88 -10.92 -7.64
N THR A 49 4.37 -11.36 -8.79
CA THR A 49 2.94 -11.31 -9.11
C THR A 49 2.18 -12.59 -8.76
N GLN A 50 2.89 -13.70 -8.58
CA GLN A 50 2.29 -14.97 -8.21
C GLN A 50 3.31 -15.79 -7.41
N THR A 51 2.82 -16.49 -6.38
CA THR A 51 3.61 -17.43 -5.61
C THR A 51 3.19 -18.87 -5.91
N ALA A 52 4.16 -19.79 -5.84
CA ALA A 52 3.95 -21.22 -5.88
C ALA A 52 5.04 -21.86 -5.00
N PHE A 53 4.65 -22.35 -3.83
CA PHE A 53 5.58 -22.93 -2.86
C PHE A 53 5.32 -24.42 -2.74
N ASP A 54 6.30 -25.23 -3.15
CA ASP A 54 6.20 -26.69 -3.08
C ASP A 54 6.05 -27.16 -1.63
N GLY A 55 5.08 -28.06 -1.42
CA GLY A 55 4.78 -28.58 -0.09
C GLY A 55 3.88 -27.69 0.77
N LEU A 56 3.40 -26.57 0.24
CA LEU A 56 2.39 -25.72 0.87
C LEU A 56 1.06 -25.77 0.13
N GLN A 57 -0.03 -25.88 0.88
CA GLN A 57 -1.36 -25.82 0.32
C GLN A 57 -1.80 -24.37 0.15
N LEU A 58 -2.01 -23.92 -1.09
CA LEU A 58 -2.66 -22.65 -1.36
C LEU A 58 -4.09 -22.69 -0.81
N HIS A 59 -4.37 -21.84 0.16
CA HIS A 59 -5.69 -21.72 0.79
C HIS A 59 -6.61 -20.80 -0.03
N ALA A 60 -6.09 -19.64 -0.46
CA ALA A 60 -6.83 -18.69 -1.30
C ALA A 60 -5.87 -17.80 -2.08
N ARG A 61 -6.33 -17.29 -3.20
CA ARG A 61 -5.64 -16.25 -3.98
C ARG A 61 -6.55 -15.07 -4.19
N GLY A 62 -6.23 -13.96 -3.54
CA GLY A 62 -6.95 -12.71 -3.68
C GLY A 62 -6.42 -11.82 -4.81
N LYS A 63 -6.99 -10.63 -4.93
CA LYS A 63 -6.57 -9.62 -5.93
C LYS A 63 -5.10 -9.21 -5.78
N VAL A 64 -4.57 -9.19 -4.55
CA VAL A 64 -3.21 -8.70 -4.23
C VAL A 64 -2.41 -9.62 -3.32
N ARG A 65 -3.00 -10.66 -2.73
CA ARG A 65 -2.37 -11.58 -1.78
C ARG A 65 -2.60 -13.03 -2.15
N ASP A 66 -1.63 -13.87 -1.80
CA ASP A 66 -1.74 -15.33 -1.80
C ASP A 66 -1.70 -15.81 -0.35
N LEU A 67 -2.62 -16.69 0.03
CA LEU A 67 -2.77 -17.23 1.37
C LEU A 67 -2.46 -18.73 1.33
N TYR A 68 -1.60 -19.19 2.25
CA TYR A 68 -1.25 -20.61 2.38
C TYR A 68 -1.64 -21.12 3.77
N ALA A 69 -2.10 -22.38 3.82
CA ALA A 69 -2.33 -23.06 5.08
C ALA A 69 -1.00 -23.52 5.70
N VAL A 70 -0.81 -23.25 7.01
CA VAL A 70 0.38 -23.64 7.77
C VAL A 70 -0.09 -24.22 9.10
N GLY A 71 -0.43 -25.51 9.11
CA GLY A 71 -1.15 -26.12 10.24
C GLY A 71 -2.49 -25.44 10.45
N ASP A 72 -2.72 -24.97 11.67
CA ASP A 72 -3.93 -24.20 12.04
C ASP A 72 -3.85 -22.72 11.70
N ASP A 73 -2.67 -22.25 11.28
CA ASP A 73 -2.40 -20.86 10.95
C ASP A 73 -2.46 -20.58 9.45
N LEU A 74 -2.27 -19.32 9.06
CA LEU A 74 -2.19 -18.89 7.68
C LEU A 74 -0.90 -18.09 7.44
N LEU A 75 -0.26 -18.35 6.31
CA LEU A 75 0.76 -17.47 5.76
C LEU A 75 0.11 -16.53 4.75
N PHE A 76 0.16 -15.24 5.02
CA PHE A 76 -0.23 -14.18 4.08
C PHE A 76 0.99 -13.73 3.30
N VAL A 77 0.92 -13.74 1.98
CA VAL A 77 1.97 -13.23 1.10
C VAL A 77 1.40 -12.11 0.25
N ALA A 78 1.79 -10.88 0.54
CA ALA A 78 1.45 -9.74 -0.28
C ALA A 78 2.30 -9.74 -1.55
N THR A 79 1.63 -9.81 -2.70
CA THR A 79 2.27 -9.78 -4.02
C THR A 79 2.35 -8.36 -4.55
N ASP A 80 3.07 -8.18 -5.64
CA ASP A 80 3.17 -6.91 -6.34
C ASP A 80 2.02 -6.68 -7.34
N ARG A 81 1.00 -7.58 -7.34
CA ARG A 81 -0.22 -7.38 -8.13
C ARG A 81 -0.91 -6.08 -7.75
N ILE A 82 -1.45 -5.40 -8.74
CA ILE A 82 -2.32 -4.25 -8.55
C ILE A 82 -3.66 -4.51 -9.23
N SER A 83 -4.73 -4.07 -8.61
CA SER A 83 -6.07 -4.15 -9.18
C SER A 83 -6.68 -2.76 -9.31
N ALA A 84 -7.39 -2.51 -10.38
CA ALA A 84 -8.19 -1.31 -10.58
C ALA A 84 -9.51 -1.69 -11.27
N PHE A 85 -10.61 -1.01 -10.90
CA PHE A 85 -11.94 -1.34 -11.40
C PHE A 85 -12.27 -2.84 -11.30
N ASP A 86 -11.88 -3.45 -10.16
CA ASP A 86 -12.03 -4.88 -9.80
C ASP A 86 -11.27 -5.90 -10.66
N HIS A 87 -10.45 -5.45 -11.60
CA HIS A 87 -9.59 -6.30 -12.40
C HIS A 87 -8.16 -6.25 -11.92
N VAL A 88 -7.54 -7.43 -11.78
CA VAL A 88 -6.10 -7.55 -11.55
C VAL A 88 -5.39 -7.25 -12.86
N LEU A 89 -4.44 -6.32 -12.83
CA LEU A 89 -3.66 -5.93 -14.01
C LEU A 89 -2.54 -6.94 -14.27
N ALA A 90 -2.15 -7.10 -15.54
CA ALA A 90 -1.06 -7.98 -15.93
C ALA A 90 0.30 -7.51 -15.41
N THR A 91 0.45 -6.18 -15.23
CA THR A 91 1.70 -5.57 -14.76
C THR A 91 1.64 -5.37 -13.25
N GLY A 92 2.65 -5.89 -12.52
CA GLY A 92 2.83 -5.64 -11.10
C GLY A 92 3.53 -4.30 -10.82
N ILE A 93 3.40 -3.83 -9.58
CA ILE A 93 4.11 -2.65 -9.08
C ILE A 93 5.25 -3.14 -8.16
N PRO A 94 6.52 -2.92 -8.52
CA PRO A 94 7.66 -3.36 -7.70
C PRO A 94 7.55 -2.86 -6.26
N ASP A 95 7.93 -3.69 -5.29
CA ASP A 95 7.89 -3.43 -3.85
C ASP A 95 6.50 -3.21 -3.22
N LYS A 96 5.42 -3.20 -4.01
CA LYS A 96 4.08 -2.97 -3.49
C LYS A 96 3.72 -3.94 -2.36
N GLY A 97 4.00 -5.24 -2.53
CA GLY A 97 3.74 -6.25 -1.51
C GLY A 97 4.50 -5.98 -0.22
N LYS A 98 5.74 -5.52 -0.31
CA LYS A 98 6.54 -5.13 0.86
C LYS A 98 5.95 -3.90 1.57
N VAL A 99 5.57 -2.88 0.82
CA VAL A 99 4.91 -1.69 1.40
C VAL A 99 3.66 -2.08 2.16
N LEU A 100 2.75 -2.86 1.56
CA LEU A 100 1.49 -3.26 2.19
C LEU A 100 1.73 -4.02 3.50
N THR A 101 2.65 -4.99 3.48
CA THR A 101 2.97 -5.79 4.66
C THR A 101 3.59 -4.92 5.77
N GLN A 102 4.61 -4.14 5.46
CA GLN A 102 5.33 -3.38 6.48
C GLN A 102 4.52 -2.21 7.04
N MET A 103 3.61 -1.63 6.25
CA MET A 103 2.61 -0.68 6.77
C MET A 103 1.62 -1.37 7.70
N SER A 104 1.10 -2.54 7.34
CA SER A 104 0.20 -3.29 8.23
C SER A 104 0.86 -3.65 9.56
N LEU A 105 2.15 -4.05 9.53
CA LEU A 105 2.93 -4.35 10.74
C LEU A 105 3.09 -3.12 11.64
N PHE A 106 3.38 -1.96 11.05
CA PHE A 106 3.44 -0.69 11.78
C PHE A 106 2.11 -0.38 12.47
N TRP A 107 1.01 -0.48 11.75
CA TRP A 107 -0.31 -0.18 12.29
C TRP A 107 -0.79 -1.21 13.31
N PHE A 108 -0.49 -2.49 13.15
CA PHE A 108 -0.77 -3.51 14.17
C PHE A 108 -0.08 -3.20 15.49
N ASP A 109 1.18 -2.75 15.45
CA ASP A 109 1.91 -2.33 16.66
C ASP A 109 1.35 -1.03 17.24
N TYR A 110 1.09 -0.03 16.41
CA TYR A 110 0.58 1.27 16.84
C TYR A 110 -0.81 1.18 17.49
N LEU A 111 -1.66 0.31 16.97
CA LEU A 111 -3.06 0.15 17.40
C LEU A 111 -3.28 -0.98 18.43
N ARG A 112 -2.23 -1.70 18.84
CA ARG A 112 -2.32 -2.88 19.71
C ARG A 112 -3.00 -2.64 21.07
N THR A 113 -3.06 -1.39 21.51
CA THR A 113 -3.75 -1.01 22.77
C THR A 113 -5.25 -0.84 22.63
N VAL A 114 -5.78 -0.79 21.41
CA VAL A 114 -7.22 -0.68 21.13
C VAL A 114 -7.84 -2.06 20.99
N VAL A 115 -7.22 -2.88 20.14
CA VAL A 115 -7.71 -4.22 19.84
C VAL A 115 -6.53 -5.14 19.54
N PRO A 116 -6.54 -6.40 19.99
CA PRO A 116 -5.53 -7.38 19.57
C PRO A 116 -5.65 -7.64 18.06
N ASN A 117 -4.60 -8.20 17.47
CA ASN A 117 -4.58 -8.57 16.06
C ASN A 117 -4.15 -10.02 15.87
N HIS A 118 -4.29 -10.52 14.65
CA HIS A 118 -4.03 -11.91 14.30
C HIS A 118 -2.55 -12.25 14.04
N LEU A 119 -1.63 -11.28 14.09
CA LEU A 119 -0.23 -11.48 13.76
C LEU A 119 0.47 -12.42 14.76
N ILE A 120 1.15 -13.44 14.24
CA ILE A 120 2.08 -14.28 15.01
C ILE A 120 3.49 -13.74 14.85
N THR A 121 3.95 -13.62 13.59
CA THR A 121 5.27 -13.04 13.26
C THR A 121 5.38 -12.69 11.78
N ALA A 122 6.22 -11.72 11.46
CA ALA A 122 6.65 -11.43 10.09
C ALA A 122 8.16 -11.69 9.89
N ASP A 123 8.85 -12.13 10.94
CA ASP A 123 10.25 -12.52 10.87
C ASP A 123 10.37 -13.90 10.21
N VAL A 124 10.86 -13.92 8.99
CA VAL A 124 11.02 -15.16 8.19
C VAL A 124 11.98 -16.17 8.83
N THR A 125 12.85 -15.75 9.74
CA THR A 125 13.76 -16.66 10.47
C THR A 125 13.03 -17.48 11.53
N ARG A 126 11.84 -17.05 11.93
CA ARG A 126 10.96 -17.72 12.89
C ARG A 126 9.86 -18.55 12.23
N TYR A 127 9.82 -18.60 10.91
CA TYR A 127 8.84 -19.39 10.20
C TYR A 127 9.12 -20.89 10.32
N PRO A 128 8.08 -21.71 10.53
CA PRO A 128 8.24 -23.15 10.61
C PRO A 128 8.65 -23.75 9.23
N ALA A 129 9.22 -24.97 9.25
CA ALA A 129 9.39 -25.72 8.02
C ALA A 129 8.01 -26.03 7.38
N PRO A 130 7.88 -26.01 6.05
CA PRO A 130 8.94 -25.81 5.04
C PRO A 130 9.13 -24.32 4.63
N LEU A 131 8.50 -23.35 5.27
CA LEU A 131 8.51 -21.92 4.89
C LEU A 131 9.92 -21.31 4.85
N ASN A 132 10.83 -21.80 5.69
CA ASN A 132 12.21 -21.33 5.76
C ASN A 132 12.98 -21.48 4.44
N ARG A 133 12.55 -22.38 3.54
CA ARG A 133 13.15 -22.54 2.20
C ARG A 133 12.87 -21.35 1.30
N TYR A 134 11.82 -20.59 1.59
CA TYR A 134 11.32 -19.48 0.79
C TYR A 134 11.56 -18.12 1.47
N ALA A 135 12.50 -18.08 2.43
CA ALA A 135 12.75 -16.89 3.24
C ALA A 135 13.06 -15.63 2.40
N GLU A 136 13.79 -15.79 1.29
CA GLU A 136 14.12 -14.65 0.42
C GLU A 136 12.88 -14.09 -0.30
N ASP A 137 12.00 -14.97 -0.82
CA ASP A 137 10.76 -14.55 -1.49
C ASP A 137 9.75 -13.96 -0.50
N LEU A 138 9.79 -14.40 0.77
CA LEU A 138 8.84 -14.04 1.81
C LEU A 138 9.27 -12.78 2.60
N ARG A 139 10.55 -12.44 2.56
CA ARG A 139 11.11 -11.35 3.36
C ARG A 139 10.44 -10.01 3.08
N GLY A 140 9.98 -9.37 4.17
CA GLY A 140 9.35 -8.04 4.15
C GLY A 140 7.95 -7.99 3.50
N ARG A 141 7.45 -9.11 2.92
CA ARG A 141 6.14 -9.15 2.23
C ARG A 141 5.19 -10.23 2.74
N SER A 142 5.52 -10.87 3.83
CA SER A 142 4.69 -11.93 4.38
C SER A 142 4.46 -11.80 5.88
N MET A 143 3.38 -12.40 6.34
CA MET A 143 3.00 -12.51 7.75
C MET A 143 2.48 -13.91 8.04
N LEU A 144 2.98 -14.56 9.07
CA LEU A 144 2.34 -15.73 9.66
C LEU A 144 1.31 -15.21 10.67
N VAL A 145 0.08 -15.63 10.52
CA VAL A 145 -1.07 -15.12 11.29
C VAL A 145 -1.92 -16.27 11.83
N LYS A 146 -2.54 -16.08 12.97
CA LYS A 146 -3.59 -16.99 13.47
C LYS A 146 -4.79 -16.95 12.52
N ARG A 147 -5.38 -18.11 12.28
CA ARG A 147 -6.64 -18.21 11.56
C ARG A 147 -7.77 -17.69 12.43
N ALA A 148 -8.39 -16.58 12.02
CA ALA A 148 -9.56 -16.03 12.67
C ALA A 148 -10.85 -16.49 11.97
N GLN A 149 -11.92 -16.63 12.72
CA GLN A 149 -13.27 -16.74 12.17
C GLN A 149 -13.72 -15.35 11.73
N MET A 150 -13.58 -15.03 10.45
CA MET A 150 -13.85 -13.70 9.93
C MET A 150 -15.32 -13.34 9.96
N PHE A 151 -15.63 -12.10 10.37
CA PHE A 151 -16.98 -11.56 10.18
C PHE A 151 -17.25 -11.29 8.69
N PRO A 152 -18.46 -11.60 8.18
CA PRO A 152 -18.83 -11.40 6.78
C PRO A 152 -19.20 -9.93 6.47
N VAL A 153 -18.48 -9.00 7.09
CA VAL A 153 -18.71 -7.55 7.00
C VAL A 153 -17.37 -6.85 6.85
N GLU A 154 -17.30 -5.88 5.93
CA GLU A 154 -16.23 -4.92 5.86
C GLU A 154 -16.57 -3.69 6.71
N CYS A 155 -15.74 -3.38 7.68
CA CYS A 155 -15.93 -2.26 8.59
C CYS A 155 -15.29 -1.01 8.00
N VAL A 156 -16.05 -0.30 7.16
CA VAL A 156 -15.62 0.94 6.53
C VAL A 156 -15.96 2.12 7.42
N VAL A 157 -15.03 3.05 7.56
CA VAL A 157 -15.23 4.33 8.23
C VAL A 157 -14.80 5.48 7.32
N ARG A 158 -15.60 6.54 7.32
CA ARG A 158 -15.38 7.73 6.47
C ARG A 158 -15.39 9.00 7.30
N GLY A 159 -14.34 9.78 7.19
CA GLY A 159 -14.31 11.16 7.70
C GLY A 159 -14.53 12.19 6.61
N TYR A 160 -14.53 11.74 5.36
CA TYR A 160 -14.72 12.58 4.17
C TYR A 160 -15.63 11.87 3.15
N LEU A 161 -16.35 12.66 2.37
CA LEU A 161 -17.34 12.15 1.42
C LEU A 161 -16.68 11.84 0.07
N SER A 162 -16.26 10.59 -0.13
CA SER A 162 -15.60 10.16 -1.36
C SER A 162 -15.96 8.73 -1.78
N GLY A 163 -15.56 8.33 -2.99
CA GLY A 163 -15.74 6.98 -3.52
C GLY A 163 -17.20 6.53 -3.56
N SER A 164 -17.51 5.32 -3.03
CA SER A 164 -18.89 4.81 -2.99
C SER A 164 -19.80 5.65 -2.11
N GLY A 165 -19.30 6.21 -1.00
CA GLY A 165 -20.08 7.10 -0.15
C GLY A 165 -20.52 8.38 -0.86
N TRP A 166 -19.67 8.97 -1.70
CA TRP A 166 -20.06 10.10 -2.54
C TRP A 166 -21.15 9.72 -3.55
N LYS A 167 -21.04 8.57 -4.19
CA LYS A 167 -22.03 8.08 -5.15
C LYS A 167 -23.39 7.86 -4.48
N ASP A 168 -23.42 7.24 -3.29
CA ASP A 168 -24.64 7.03 -2.52
C ASP A 168 -25.28 8.37 -2.15
N TYR A 169 -24.49 9.30 -1.64
CA TYR A 169 -24.98 10.63 -1.28
C TYR A 169 -25.57 11.40 -2.48
N GLN A 170 -24.93 11.34 -3.64
CA GLN A 170 -25.47 11.97 -4.86
C GLN A 170 -26.84 11.41 -5.25
N GLN A 171 -27.08 10.13 -4.99
CA GLN A 171 -28.33 9.47 -5.38
C GLN A 171 -29.45 9.65 -4.34
N THR A 172 -29.09 9.63 -3.05
CA THR A 172 -30.06 9.47 -1.96
C THR A 172 -30.00 10.56 -0.90
N GLY A 173 -28.95 11.39 -0.88
CA GLY A 173 -28.68 12.29 0.24
C GLY A 173 -28.20 11.59 1.51
N ALA A 174 -27.89 10.30 1.43
CA ALA A 174 -27.51 9.45 2.57
C ALA A 174 -26.34 8.53 2.21
N VAL A 175 -25.67 7.97 3.23
CA VAL A 175 -24.67 6.90 3.06
C VAL A 175 -25.01 5.78 4.04
N CYS A 176 -25.15 4.55 3.57
CA CYS A 176 -25.56 3.40 4.42
C CYS A 176 -26.84 3.66 5.22
N GLY A 177 -27.80 4.44 4.70
CA GLY A 177 -29.02 4.84 5.38
C GLY A 177 -28.88 6.02 6.35
N ILE A 178 -27.67 6.57 6.55
CA ILE A 178 -27.43 7.74 7.40
C ILE A 178 -27.62 9.00 6.54
N ALA A 179 -28.67 9.77 6.83
CA ALA A 179 -28.94 11.04 6.15
C ALA A 179 -27.84 12.06 6.46
N LEU A 180 -27.36 12.76 5.43
CA LEU A 180 -26.32 13.77 5.54
C LEU A 180 -26.88 15.18 5.23
N PRO A 181 -26.22 16.24 5.71
CA PRO A 181 -26.60 17.62 5.36
C PRO A 181 -26.64 17.81 3.84
N ALA A 182 -27.62 18.59 3.38
CA ALA A 182 -27.71 18.95 1.98
C ALA A 182 -26.55 19.89 1.56
N GLY A 183 -26.12 19.78 0.31
CA GLY A 183 -25.12 20.67 -0.28
C GLY A 183 -23.66 20.26 -0.04
N LEU A 184 -23.41 19.07 0.50
CA LEU A 184 -22.06 18.51 0.56
C LEU A 184 -21.54 18.24 -0.86
N ARG A 185 -20.25 18.46 -1.04
CA ARG A 185 -19.53 18.24 -2.30
C ARG A 185 -18.61 17.02 -2.17
N GLU A 186 -18.13 16.53 -3.28
CA GLU A 186 -17.10 15.49 -3.27
C GLU A 186 -15.87 15.94 -2.47
N SER A 187 -15.37 15.06 -1.63
CA SER A 187 -14.24 15.27 -0.72
C SER A 187 -14.49 16.27 0.42
N ASP A 188 -15.70 16.77 0.64
CA ASP A 188 -16.01 17.54 1.83
C ASP A 188 -15.78 16.69 3.10
N ARG A 189 -15.24 17.30 4.14
CA ARG A 189 -15.13 16.70 5.47
C ARG A 189 -16.53 16.52 6.06
N LEU A 190 -16.79 15.33 6.60
CA LEU A 190 -18.02 15.03 7.31
C LEU A 190 -18.02 15.69 8.71
N PRO A 191 -19.19 16.04 9.27
CA PRO A 191 -19.28 16.60 10.62
C PRO A 191 -18.63 15.71 11.68
N GLU A 192 -18.80 14.41 11.54
CA GLU A 192 -18.17 13.35 12.36
C GLU A 192 -17.83 12.15 11.48
N PRO A 193 -16.86 11.31 11.89
CA PRO A 193 -16.58 10.07 11.18
C PRO A 193 -17.79 9.13 11.22
N LEU A 194 -18.14 8.54 10.07
CA LEU A 194 -19.27 7.65 9.92
C LEU A 194 -18.83 6.21 9.75
N PHE A 195 -19.43 5.29 10.50
CA PHE A 195 -19.36 3.87 10.24
C PHE A 195 -20.29 3.53 9.07
N THR A 196 -19.72 3.13 7.94
CA THR A 196 -20.42 2.89 6.67
C THR A 196 -20.05 1.50 6.14
N PRO A 197 -20.56 0.43 6.79
CA PRO A 197 -20.14 -0.94 6.50
C PRO A 197 -20.53 -1.38 5.10
N ALA A 198 -19.83 -2.41 4.60
CA ALA A 198 -20.17 -3.09 3.37
C ALA A 198 -20.29 -4.61 3.60
N ALA A 199 -21.15 -5.24 2.83
CA ALA A 199 -21.25 -6.70 2.81
C ALA A 199 -20.11 -7.27 1.95
N LYS A 200 -19.40 -8.29 2.45
CA LYS A 200 -18.49 -9.09 1.63
C LYS A 200 -19.29 -9.94 0.65
N ILE A 201 -19.02 -9.78 -0.63
CA ILE A 201 -19.62 -10.63 -1.68
C ILE A 201 -18.63 -11.73 -2.04
N VAL A 202 -19.02 -12.98 -1.79
CA VAL A 202 -18.17 -14.16 -1.94
C VAL A 202 -17.90 -14.50 -3.42
N ASP A 203 -18.79 -14.13 -4.33
CA ASP A 203 -18.78 -14.59 -5.73
C ASP A 203 -18.18 -13.59 -6.73
N GLY A 204 -17.28 -12.71 -6.29
CA GLY A 204 -16.55 -11.77 -7.18
C GLY A 204 -17.33 -10.53 -7.58
N GLY A 205 -18.43 -10.21 -6.91
CA GLY A 205 -19.15 -8.95 -7.02
C GLY A 205 -18.43 -7.78 -6.33
N HIS A 206 -19.02 -6.60 -6.41
CA HIS A 206 -18.57 -5.43 -5.66
C HIS A 206 -19.11 -5.49 -4.23
N ASP A 207 -18.29 -5.12 -3.24
CA ASP A 207 -18.77 -4.94 -1.88
C ASP A 207 -19.81 -3.82 -1.86
N GLU A 208 -21.01 -4.15 -1.39
CA GLU A 208 -22.15 -3.21 -1.35
C GLU A 208 -22.24 -2.55 0.02
N ASN A 209 -22.38 -1.22 0.03
CA ASN A 209 -22.70 -0.48 1.24
C ASN A 209 -24.02 -0.98 1.83
N ILE A 210 -23.99 -1.32 3.13
CA ILE A 210 -25.16 -1.82 3.87
C ILE A 210 -25.46 -0.94 5.07
N SER A 211 -26.71 -0.96 5.55
CA SER A 211 -27.09 -0.28 6.79
C SER A 211 -26.51 -0.97 8.02
N PHE A 212 -26.45 -0.23 9.13
CA PHE A 212 -26.06 -0.81 10.42
C PHE A 212 -27.03 -1.94 10.85
N ASP A 213 -28.34 -1.79 10.61
CA ASP A 213 -29.31 -2.84 10.89
C ASP A 213 -29.03 -4.13 10.11
N ALA A 214 -28.61 -4.02 8.86
CA ALA A 214 -28.18 -5.17 8.07
C ALA A 214 -26.89 -5.84 8.60
N VAL A 215 -26.03 -5.10 9.29
CA VAL A 215 -24.89 -5.70 10.03
C VAL A 215 -25.42 -6.44 11.25
N VAL A 216 -26.33 -5.85 12.03
CA VAL A 216 -26.96 -6.50 13.20
C VAL A 216 -27.63 -7.80 12.82
N GLU A 217 -28.35 -7.86 11.69
CA GLU A 217 -28.97 -9.09 11.19
C GLU A 217 -27.95 -10.19 10.89
N ARG A 218 -26.75 -9.82 10.39
CA ARG A 218 -25.70 -10.79 9.99
C ARG A 218 -24.88 -11.33 11.15
N ILE A 219 -24.54 -10.50 12.13
CA ILE A 219 -23.57 -10.85 13.18
C ILE A 219 -24.07 -10.65 14.61
N GLY A 220 -25.33 -10.22 14.76
CA GLY A 220 -25.93 -9.92 16.08
C GLY A 220 -25.57 -8.53 16.60
N ALA A 221 -26.46 -7.97 17.44
CA ALA A 221 -26.35 -6.59 17.90
C ALA A 221 -25.07 -6.34 18.73
N ALA A 222 -24.67 -7.28 19.57
CA ALA A 222 -23.48 -7.12 20.42
C ALA A 222 -22.20 -6.96 19.58
N HIS A 223 -21.95 -7.87 18.64
CA HIS A 223 -20.78 -7.76 17.76
C HIS A 223 -20.87 -6.55 16.85
N ALA A 224 -22.04 -6.23 16.30
CA ALA A 224 -22.22 -5.07 15.43
C ALA A 224 -21.83 -3.76 16.13
N GLU A 225 -22.29 -3.56 17.37
CA GLU A 225 -21.92 -2.39 18.18
C GLU A 225 -20.43 -2.35 18.53
N GLU A 226 -19.85 -3.49 18.91
CA GLU A 226 -18.44 -3.58 19.24
C GLU A 226 -17.58 -3.29 18.02
N LEU A 227 -17.89 -3.86 16.83
CA LEU A 227 -17.17 -3.57 15.59
C LEU A 227 -17.28 -2.10 15.18
N ARG A 228 -18.47 -1.48 15.34
CA ARG A 228 -18.68 -0.06 15.09
C ARG A 228 -17.79 0.79 16.01
N SER A 229 -17.82 0.52 17.30
CA SER A 229 -17.03 1.24 18.29
C SER A 229 -15.52 1.12 18.04
N LEU A 230 -15.01 -0.09 17.83
CA LEU A 230 -13.61 -0.35 17.52
C LEU A 230 -13.19 0.33 16.22
N THR A 231 -14.01 0.28 15.17
CA THR A 231 -13.73 0.91 13.88
C THR A 231 -13.57 2.41 14.02
N LEU A 232 -14.46 3.07 14.75
CA LEU A 232 -14.39 4.52 14.98
C LEU A 232 -13.17 4.91 15.82
N GLU A 233 -12.85 4.15 16.87
CA GLU A 233 -11.68 4.40 17.70
C GLU A 233 -10.37 4.22 16.93
N LEU A 234 -10.24 3.13 16.16
CA LEU A 234 -9.08 2.87 15.31
C LEU A 234 -8.89 3.99 14.30
N TYR A 235 -9.98 4.42 13.64
CA TYR A 235 -9.96 5.51 12.69
C TYR A 235 -9.51 6.83 13.32
N GLN A 236 -10.03 7.16 14.49
CA GLN A 236 -9.67 8.39 15.21
C GLN A 236 -8.17 8.43 15.53
N ARG A 237 -7.61 7.33 16.03
CA ARG A 237 -6.17 7.23 16.33
C ARG A 237 -5.32 7.31 15.06
N ALA A 238 -5.73 6.62 14.00
CA ALA A 238 -5.03 6.63 12.73
C ALA A 238 -5.07 8.01 12.06
N THR A 239 -6.21 8.71 12.14
CA THR A 239 -6.37 10.07 11.62
C THR A 239 -5.45 11.05 12.34
N ALA A 240 -5.41 11.02 13.68
CA ALA A 240 -4.52 11.88 14.45
C ALA A 240 -3.04 11.66 14.08
N HIS A 241 -2.63 10.41 13.88
CA HIS A 241 -1.28 10.10 13.40
C HIS A 241 -1.04 10.60 11.99
N ALA A 242 -1.93 10.31 11.03
CA ALA A 242 -1.81 10.75 9.64
C ALA A 242 -1.76 12.29 9.53
N GLU A 243 -2.60 13.02 10.28
CA GLU A 243 -2.60 14.47 10.34
C GLU A 243 -1.26 15.03 10.84
N SER A 244 -0.62 14.38 11.82
CA SER A 244 0.71 14.76 12.30
C SER A 244 1.81 14.60 11.24
N LYS A 245 1.55 13.80 10.19
CA LYS A 245 2.42 13.55 9.04
C LYS A 245 2.04 14.36 7.81
N GLY A 246 1.13 15.30 7.92
CA GLY A 246 0.65 16.13 6.82
C GLY A 246 -0.28 15.39 5.84
N LEU A 247 -0.92 14.32 6.30
CA LEU A 247 -1.83 13.50 5.52
C LEU A 247 -3.25 13.55 6.08
N ILE A 248 -4.23 13.49 5.19
CA ILE A 248 -5.64 13.27 5.50
C ILE A 248 -5.93 11.80 5.27
N LEU A 249 -6.45 11.10 6.27
CA LEU A 249 -7.06 9.78 6.12
C LEU A 249 -8.56 9.99 5.82
N ALA A 250 -8.94 9.90 4.56
CA ALA A 250 -10.32 10.18 4.14
C ALA A 250 -11.29 9.07 4.53
N ASP A 251 -10.92 7.85 4.27
CA ASP A 251 -11.64 6.64 4.67
C ASP A 251 -10.67 5.46 4.77
N THR A 252 -11.12 4.43 5.45
CA THR A 252 -10.43 3.15 5.53
C THR A 252 -11.41 2.01 5.76
N LYS A 253 -10.95 0.81 5.42
CA LYS A 253 -11.65 -0.46 5.62
C LYS A 253 -10.86 -1.32 6.61
N PHE A 254 -11.52 -1.78 7.66
CA PHE A 254 -11.01 -2.78 8.58
C PHE A 254 -11.74 -4.10 8.41
N GLU A 255 -11.05 -5.18 8.69
CA GLU A 255 -11.62 -6.52 8.77
C GLU A 255 -11.35 -7.11 10.16
N PHE A 256 -12.38 -7.72 10.74
CA PHE A 256 -12.30 -8.32 12.07
C PHE A 256 -12.68 -9.79 11.99
N GLY A 257 -12.20 -10.55 12.97
CA GLY A 257 -12.56 -11.93 13.16
C GLY A 257 -12.52 -12.31 14.65
N LEU A 258 -12.90 -13.53 14.96
CA LEU A 258 -12.82 -14.10 16.29
C LEU A 258 -11.67 -15.10 16.37
N ILE A 259 -10.86 -14.99 17.43
CA ILE A 259 -9.88 -15.98 17.87
C ILE A 259 -10.18 -16.27 19.33
N ASP A 260 -10.48 -17.51 19.65
CA ASP A 260 -10.84 -17.94 21.02
C ASP A 260 -11.99 -17.11 21.65
N GLY A 261 -12.95 -16.68 20.82
CA GLY A 261 -14.09 -15.85 21.22
C GLY A 261 -13.76 -14.36 21.40
N GLN A 262 -12.52 -13.94 21.19
CA GLN A 262 -12.10 -12.54 21.27
C GLN A 262 -12.07 -11.90 19.86
N ILE A 263 -12.60 -10.68 19.72
CA ILE A 263 -12.48 -9.90 18.50
C ILE A 263 -11.02 -9.50 18.28
N VAL A 264 -10.53 -9.76 17.08
CA VAL A 264 -9.19 -9.37 16.63
C VAL A 264 -9.24 -8.59 15.32
N LEU A 265 -8.35 -7.63 15.16
CA LEU A 265 -8.11 -6.95 13.89
C LEU A 265 -7.31 -7.87 12.97
N ALA A 266 -7.77 -8.03 11.76
CA ALA A 266 -7.21 -8.97 10.80
C ALA A 266 -6.96 -8.33 9.44
N ASP A 267 -6.44 -9.11 8.51
CA ASP A 267 -6.14 -8.74 7.12
C ASP A 267 -5.06 -7.65 7.02
N GLU A 268 -5.14 -6.76 6.04
CA GLU A 268 -4.29 -5.57 5.93
C GLU A 268 -4.93 -4.37 6.63
N VAL A 269 -4.09 -3.50 7.17
CA VAL A 269 -4.58 -2.38 7.98
C VAL A 269 -3.96 -1.08 7.52
N LEU A 270 -4.83 -0.11 7.16
CA LEU A 270 -4.44 1.28 6.90
C LEU A 270 -3.34 1.41 5.82
N THR A 271 -3.36 0.51 4.84
CA THR A 271 -2.49 0.57 3.68
C THR A 271 -3.10 1.45 2.59
N PRO A 272 -2.34 1.89 1.59
CA PRO A 272 -2.92 2.60 0.44
C PRO A 272 -3.93 1.78 -0.37
N ASP A 273 -3.98 0.45 -0.19
CA ASP A 273 -4.98 -0.41 -0.83
C ASP A 273 -6.32 -0.44 -0.09
N SER A 274 -6.29 -0.35 1.24
CA SER A 274 -7.47 -0.37 2.10
C SER A 274 -7.93 1.03 2.54
N SER A 275 -7.18 2.09 2.23
CA SER A 275 -7.40 3.45 2.73
C SER A 275 -7.14 4.51 1.66
N ARG A 276 -7.82 5.65 1.76
CA ARG A 276 -7.52 6.85 0.99
C ARG A 276 -6.73 7.83 1.83
N TYR A 277 -5.47 8.06 1.45
CA TYR A 277 -4.64 9.10 2.01
C TYR A 277 -4.50 10.25 1.01
N TRP A 278 -4.75 11.47 1.47
CA TRP A 278 -4.57 12.69 0.69
C TRP A 278 -3.51 13.58 1.32
N PRO A 279 -2.67 14.28 0.56
CA PRO A 279 -1.84 15.34 1.11
C PRO A 279 -2.71 16.45 1.71
N GLN A 280 -2.41 16.91 2.93
CA GLN A 280 -3.07 18.09 3.48
C GLN A 280 -2.78 19.34 2.66
N SER A 281 -1.54 19.45 2.15
CA SER A 281 -1.14 20.51 1.23
C SER A 281 -1.88 20.35 -0.09
N GLY A 282 -2.70 21.33 -0.42
CA GLY A 282 -3.50 21.33 -1.66
C GLY A 282 -4.84 20.61 -1.56
N TYR A 283 -5.26 20.16 -0.37
CA TYR A 283 -6.62 19.66 -0.17
C TYR A 283 -7.63 20.77 -0.52
N ASN A 284 -8.52 20.47 -1.45
CA ASN A 284 -9.53 21.40 -1.96
C ASN A 284 -10.81 20.63 -2.28
N PRO A 285 -11.83 20.66 -1.39
CA PRO A 285 -13.06 19.92 -1.61
C PRO A 285 -13.89 20.46 -2.80
N GLY A 286 -14.71 19.61 -3.37
CA GLY A 286 -15.53 19.90 -4.56
C GLY A 286 -15.15 19.07 -5.79
N GLY A 287 -14.24 18.10 -5.62
CA GLY A 287 -13.80 17.16 -6.64
C GLY A 287 -12.86 16.11 -6.07
N PRO A 288 -12.37 15.20 -6.90
CA PRO A 288 -11.40 14.18 -6.49
C PRO A 288 -10.10 14.81 -6.00
N GLN A 289 -9.47 14.18 -5.01
CA GLN A 289 -8.21 14.65 -4.42
C GLN A 289 -7.01 13.83 -4.94
N PRO A 290 -5.82 14.43 -5.03
CA PRO A 290 -4.59 13.66 -5.19
C PRO A 290 -4.48 12.61 -4.08
N SER A 291 -4.16 11.37 -4.45
CA SER A 291 -4.16 10.25 -3.51
C SER A 291 -2.86 9.45 -3.61
N PHE A 292 -2.47 8.79 -2.51
CA PHE A 292 -1.31 7.91 -2.45
C PHE A 292 -1.61 6.48 -2.94
N ASP A 293 -2.79 6.27 -3.48
CA ASP A 293 -3.24 4.96 -3.96
C ASP A 293 -3.01 4.78 -5.48
N LYS A 294 -3.95 4.11 -6.11
CA LYS A 294 -3.95 3.68 -7.51
C LYS A 294 -4.34 4.79 -8.51
N GLN A 295 -4.24 6.08 -8.16
CA GLN A 295 -4.78 7.16 -9.01
C GLN A 295 -4.10 7.19 -10.39
N PHE A 296 -2.76 7.11 -10.44
CA PHE A 296 -2.04 7.05 -11.73
C PHE A 296 -2.48 5.88 -12.62
N VAL A 297 -2.77 4.73 -11.99
CA VAL A 297 -3.28 3.56 -12.73
C VAL A 297 -4.68 3.83 -13.25
N ARG A 298 -5.57 4.40 -12.44
CA ARG A 298 -6.94 4.73 -12.88
C ARG A 298 -6.94 5.76 -14.00
N ASP A 299 -6.16 6.84 -13.85
CA ASP A 299 -6.04 7.91 -14.85
C ASP A 299 -5.54 7.37 -16.19
N TYR A 300 -4.53 6.50 -16.16
CA TYR A 300 -4.05 5.83 -17.36
C TYR A 300 -5.14 4.97 -18.01
N LEU A 301 -5.82 4.11 -17.26
CA LEU A 301 -6.86 3.23 -17.77
C LEU A 301 -8.06 4.03 -18.36
N GLU A 302 -8.38 5.16 -17.78
CA GLU A 302 -9.40 6.08 -18.29
C GLU A 302 -8.91 6.81 -19.55
N SER A 303 -7.65 7.25 -19.60
CA SER A 303 -7.06 7.94 -20.75
C SER A 303 -7.07 7.08 -22.01
N ILE A 304 -6.85 5.77 -21.88
CA ILE A 304 -6.94 4.81 -22.99
C ILE A 304 -8.36 4.32 -23.25
N ARG A 305 -9.36 4.84 -22.50
CA ARG A 305 -10.78 4.47 -22.61
C ARG A 305 -11.01 2.96 -22.47
N TRP A 306 -10.30 2.31 -21.55
CA TRP A 306 -10.49 0.89 -21.31
C TRP A 306 -11.92 0.59 -20.87
N ASN A 307 -12.54 -0.41 -21.48
CA ASN A 307 -13.93 -0.79 -21.22
C ASN A 307 -14.19 -1.50 -19.88
N LYS A 308 -13.15 -1.60 -19.00
CA LYS A 308 -13.22 -2.27 -17.70
C LYS A 308 -13.59 -3.75 -17.79
N GLN A 309 -13.17 -4.42 -18.85
CA GLN A 309 -13.36 -5.87 -19.04
C GLN A 309 -12.00 -6.57 -19.23
N ALA A 310 -11.94 -7.85 -18.86
CA ALA A 310 -10.76 -8.68 -19.09
C ALA A 310 -10.54 -8.95 -20.60
N PRO A 311 -9.27 -9.06 -21.06
CA PRO A 311 -8.04 -8.91 -20.26
C PRO A 311 -7.73 -7.45 -19.95
N ALA A 312 -7.21 -7.20 -18.71
CA ALA A 312 -6.78 -5.87 -18.34
C ALA A 312 -5.48 -5.49 -19.10
N PRO A 313 -5.33 -4.23 -19.54
CA PRO A 313 -4.14 -3.78 -20.27
C PRO A 313 -2.90 -3.78 -19.39
N SER A 314 -1.73 -3.88 -20.03
CA SER A 314 -0.44 -3.69 -19.37
C SER A 314 -0.23 -2.20 -19.05
N LEU A 315 0.49 -1.91 -17.96
CA LEU A 315 0.83 -0.55 -17.56
C LEU A 315 2.13 -0.10 -18.22
N PRO A 316 2.22 1.14 -18.72
CA PRO A 316 3.48 1.75 -19.12
C PRO A 316 4.44 1.90 -17.94
N GLN A 317 5.74 1.90 -18.22
CA GLN A 317 6.77 1.93 -17.19
C GLN A 317 6.72 3.20 -16.34
N ASP A 318 6.39 4.35 -16.90
CA ASP A 318 6.24 5.61 -16.16
C ASP A 318 5.07 5.56 -15.18
N VAL A 319 3.94 4.92 -15.54
CA VAL A 319 2.79 4.70 -14.65
C VAL A 319 3.18 3.76 -13.51
N VAL A 320 3.90 2.67 -13.81
CA VAL A 320 4.43 1.73 -12.81
C VAL A 320 5.33 2.45 -11.82
N GLN A 321 6.30 3.22 -12.33
CA GLN A 321 7.27 3.94 -11.50
C GLN A 321 6.59 4.98 -10.59
N ARG A 322 5.72 5.82 -11.14
CA ARG A 322 4.98 6.83 -10.35
C ARG A 322 4.09 6.20 -9.29
N THR A 323 3.44 5.07 -9.63
CA THR A 323 2.63 4.34 -8.66
C THR A 323 3.49 3.80 -7.53
N ARG A 324 4.63 3.14 -7.86
CA ARG A 324 5.59 2.66 -6.85
C ARG A 324 6.07 3.79 -5.93
N GLU A 325 6.45 4.93 -6.51
CA GLU A 325 6.90 6.10 -5.75
C GLU A 325 5.86 6.57 -4.74
N LYS A 326 4.58 6.60 -5.11
CA LYS A 326 3.48 6.96 -4.20
C LYS A 326 3.29 5.99 -3.05
N TYR A 327 3.41 4.68 -3.30
CA TYR A 327 3.35 3.68 -2.23
C TYR A 327 4.52 3.83 -1.25
N ILE A 328 5.73 4.05 -1.75
CA ILE A 328 6.93 4.27 -0.93
C ILE A 328 6.85 5.60 -0.18
N GLU A 329 6.35 6.66 -0.81
CA GLU A 329 6.14 7.96 -0.17
C GLU A 329 5.17 7.84 1.01
N ALA A 330 4.01 7.19 0.81
CA ALA A 330 3.06 6.94 1.88
C ALA A 330 3.68 6.13 3.04
N PHE A 331 4.44 5.09 2.71
CA PHE A 331 5.15 4.28 3.70
C PHE A 331 6.11 5.14 4.55
N ARG A 332 6.96 5.94 3.90
CA ARG A 332 7.93 6.79 4.60
C ARG A 332 7.26 7.81 5.51
N LEU A 333 6.24 8.49 4.99
CA LEU A 333 5.51 9.51 5.75
C LEU A 333 4.83 8.93 6.98
N LEU A 334 4.14 7.80 6.85
CA LEU A 334 3.35 7.21 7.93
C LEU A 334 4.19 6.44 8.95
N THR A 335 5.32 5.84 8.54
CA THR A 335 6.09 4.97 9.42
C THR A 335 7.38 5.58 9.94
N ASP A 336 7.80 6.74 9.41
CA ASP A 336 9.12 7.37 9.65
C ASP A 336 10.31 6.45 9.29
N ARG A 337 10.13 5.52 8.33
CA ARG A 337 11.17 4.59 7.87
C ARG A 337 11.62 4.96 6.46
N ASP A 338 12.93 5.02 6.23
CA ASP A 338 13.49 5.41 4.93
C ASP A 338 13.52 4.28 3.90
N GLY A 339 13.52 3.03 4.34
CA GLY A 339 13.66 1.86 3.49
C GLY A 339 12.75 0.70 3.86
N LEU A 340 12.52 -0.17 2.88
CA LEU A 340 11.84 -1.45 3.03
C LEU A 340 12.85 -2.55 3.38
N GLU A 341 12.41 -3.52 4.17
CA GLU A 341 13.18 -4.74 4.45
C GLU A 341 13.21 -5.68 3.24
#